data_08d8ec00e2f0d31e4ca5be027925939d
#
_entry.id   08d8ec00e2f0d31e4ca5be027925939d
#
_cell.length_a   1.000
_cell.length_b   1.000
_cell.length_c   1.000
_cell.angle_alpha   90.00
_cell.angle_beta   90.00
_cell.angle_gamma   90.00
#
_symmetry.space_group_name_H-M   'P 1'
#
loop_
_entity.id
_entity.type
_entity.pdbx_description
1 polymer ?
#
loop_
_entity_poly.entity_id
_entity_poly.type
_entity_poly.pdbx_seq_one_letter_code
_entity_poly.pdbx_strand_id
1 'polypeptide(L)'
;MKKFLYQKILKPVFFRFSPETMHESFVWLGENIAISSYVQKILGIFYGIPKKTPKVKFDGLTFHGPICLSAGFDYNGKLAHCLMSMGFAGEEVGSVTARSCAGNVPPRLTRLKKSKSILVYKGLRNDGVDNVIKRVKAKKIPKDFVLGVSIAKTNDYLNVKMEDGIKDYFYSLNRLVEEDVGNFYTINVSCPNVFGGEDFASAKRLEELLVELKKVKHNKPMYVKLPINKPWEEFEEMLKIIKSFSFQGVVIGNLNKNYDDLNFQSERPKEYRGGISGKPCQKLSIELI
;
A
#
# COMPACT_ATOMS: atom_id res chain seq x y z
N MET A 1 16.86 23.46 -8.34
CA MET A 1 16.88 22.98 -9.74
C MET A 1 15.94 21.78 -9.96
N LYS A 2 16.08 20.62 -9.28
CA LYS A 2 15.21 19.42 -9.47
C LYS A 2 13.72 19.69 -9.29
N LYS A 3 13.32 20.37 -8.18
CA LYS A 3 11.93 20.74 -7.92
C LYS A 3 11.33 21.63 -9.00
N PHE A 4 12.11 22.59 -9.51
CA PHE A 4 11.69 23.47 -10.61
C PHE A 4 11.48 22.68 -11.90
N LEU A 5 12.44 21.86 -12.30
CA LEU A 5 12.37 21.00 -13.48
C LEU A 5 11.11 20.11 -13.44
N TYR A 6 10.88 19.45 -12.29
CA TYR A 6 9.71 18.62 -12.12
C TYR A 6 8.42 19.43 -12.22
N GLN A 7 8.28 20.52 -11.45
CA GLN A 7 7.03 21.26 -11.38
C GLN A 7 6.68 22.03 -12.64
N LYS A 8 7.68 22.57 -13.34
CA LYS A 8 7.45 23.46 -14.48
C LYS A 8 7.53 22.76 -15.85
N ILE A 9 8.24 21.64 -15.93
CA ILE A 9 8.44 20.92 -17.21
C ILE A 9 7.81 19.54 -17.16
N LEU A 10 8.26 18.65 -16.27
CA LEU A 10 7.84 17.24 -16.29
C LEU A 10 6.38 17.06 -15.87
N LYS A 11 5.95 17.70 -14.77
CA LYS A 11 4.59 17.57 -14.28
C LYS A 11 3.53 18.04 -15.28
N PRO A 12 3.64 19.20 -15.97
CA PRO A 12 2.69 19.59 -17.00
C PRO A 12 2.58 18.58 -18.14
N VAL A 13 3.69 17.96 -18.56
CA VAL A 13 3.71 16.92 -19.58
C VAL A 13 3.02 15.66 -19.07
N PHE A 14 3.40 15.15 -17.90
CA PHE A 14 2.80 13.93 -17.31
C PHE A 14 1.30 14.09 -17.03
N PHE A 15 0.85 15.32 -16.75
CA PHE A 15 -0.56 15.59 -16.49
C PHE A 15 -1.43 15.65 -17.75
N ARG A 16 -0.85 15.54 -18.95
CA ARG A 16 -1.59 15.36 -20.21
C ARG A 16 -2.04 13.90 -20.39
N PHE A 17 -1.35 12.97 -19.77
CA PHE A 17 -1.69 11.54 -19.81
C PHE A 17 -2.57 11.12 -18.63
N SER A 18 -3.30 10.02 -18.78
CA SER A 18 -4.08 9.47 -17.67
C SER A 18 -3.18 9.11 -16.49
N PRO A 19 -3.65 9.25 -15.24
CA PRO A 19 -2.85 8.86 -14.08
C PRO A 19 -2.51 7.35 -14.07
N GLU A 20 -3.39 6.53 -14.61
CA GLU A 20 -3.17 5.08 -14.70
C GLU A 20 -2.07 4.75 -15.71
N THR A 21 -2.09 5.35 -16.91
CA THR A 21 -1.03 5.20 -17.91
C THR A 21 0.32 5.63 -17.34
N MET A 22 0.37 6.77 -16.64
CA MET A 22 1.62 7.24 -16.05
C MET A 22 2.12 6.30 -14.96
N HIS A 23 1.24 5.79 -14.10
CA HIS A 23 1.59 4.81 -13.09
C HIS A 23 2.21 3.54 -13.72
N GLU A 24 1.53 2.95 -14.70
CA GLU A 24 1.99 1.74 -15.39
C GLU A 24 3.32 1.97 -16.12
N SER A 25 3.49 3.14 -16.75
CA SER A 25 4.75 3.52 -17.40
C SER A 25 5.92 3.62 -16.43
N PHE A 26 5.71 4.24 -15.25
CA PHE A 26 6.76 4.35 -14.24
C PHE A 26 7.11 3.00 -13.60
N VAL A 27 6.12 2.15 -13.36
CA VAL A 27 6.35 0.79 -12.88
C VAL A 27 7.14 -0.02 -13.93
N TRP A 28 6.77 0.08 -15.20
CA TRP A 28 7.49 -0.58 -16.30
C TRP A 28 8.94 -0.09 -16.44
N LEU A 29 9.16 1.22 -16.34
CA LEU A 29 10.52 1.80 -16.36
C LEU A 29 11.35 1.29 -15.18
N GLY A 30 10.79 1.24 -13.98
CA GLY A 30 11.46 0.70 -12.80
C GLY A 30 11.79 -0.78 -12.96
N GLU A 31 10.84 -1.57 -13.42
CA GLU A 31 10.99 -3.02 -13.58
C GLU A 31 12.04 -3.40 -14.64
N ASN A 32 12.05 -2.69 -15.79
CA ASN A 32 12.83 -3.12 -16.98
C ASN A 32 14.10 -2.30 -17.21
N ILE A 33 14.10 -1.01 -16.89
CA ILE A 33 15.27 -0.13 -17.15
C ILE A 33 16.12 0.00 -15.88
N ALA A 34 15.48 0.23 -14.73
CA ALA A 34 16.19 0.37 -13.46
C ALA A 34 16.70 -0.97 -12.87
N ILE A 35 16.56 -2.09 -13.58
CA ILE A 35 17.21 -3.35 -13.26
C ILE A 35 18.74 -3.27 -13.51
N SER A 36 19.16 -2.41 -14.41
CA SER A 36 20.57 -2.17 -14.69
C SER A 36 21.28 -1.50 -13.51
N SER A 37 22.35 -2.10 -13.02
CA SER A 37 23.19 -1.52 -11.95
C SER A 37 23.79 -0.16 -12.33
N TYR A 38 24.03 0.08 -13.61
CA TYR A 38 24.51 1.36 -14.13
C TYR A 38 23.44 2.45 -13.97
N VAL A 39 22.19 2.14 -14.34
CA VAL A 39 21.05 3.04 -14.16
C VAL A 39 20.83 3.33 -12.68
N GLN A 40 20.89 2.30 -11.82
CA GLN A 40 20.76 2.47 -10.37
C GLN A 40 21.84 3.37 -9.78
N LYS A 41 23.09 3.25 -10.26
CA LYS A 41 24.19 4.16 -9.84
C LYS A 41 23.90 5.61 -10.21
N ILE A 42 23.43 5.85 -11.43
CA ILE A 42 23.07 7.21 -11.88
C ILE A 42 21.91 7.75 -11.03
N LEU A 43 20.85 6.97 -10.84
CA LEU A 43 19.73 7.36 -9.97
C LEU A 43 20.22 7.66 -8.55
N GLY A 44 21.10 6.83 -8.00
CA GLY A 44 21.66 6.99 -6.66
C GLY A 44 22.46 8.27 -6.47
N ILE A 45 23.19 8.74 -7.49
CA ILE A 45 23.90 10.03 -7.46
C ILE A 45 22.89 11.20 -7.36
N PHE A 46 21.78 11.10 -8.08
CA PHE A 46 20.82 12.20 -8.13
C PHE A 46 19.74 12.13 -7.04
N TYR A 47 19.29 10.94 -6.67
CA TYR A 47 18.10 10.74 -5.82
C TYR A 47 18.35 9.86 -4.59
N GLY A 48 19.48 9.16 -4.52
CA GLY A 48 19.79 8.25 -3.41
C GLY A 48 19.76 8.91 -2.03
N ILE A 49 19.63 8.12 -1.01
CA ILE A 49 19.61 8.56 0.38
C ILE A 49 20.97 9.20 0.72
N PRO A 50 21.02 10.47 1.19
CA PRO A 50 22.27 11.10 1.59
C PRO A 50 22.96 10.29 2.71
N LYS A 51 24.28 10.13 2.64
CA LYS A 51 25.08 9.36 3.63
C LYS A 51 24.89 9.82 5.08
N LYS A 52 24.55 11.09 5.29
CA LYS A 52 24.33 11.70 6.62
C LYS A 52 22.89 11.51 7.13
N THR A 53 22.00 10.87 6.36
CA THR A 53 20.62 10.66 6.78
C THR A 53 20.60 9.69 7.98
N PRO A 54 19.97 10.07 9.11
CA PRO A 54 19.90 9.19 10.27
C PRO A 54 19.10 7.92 9.94
N LYS A 55 19.58 6.80 10.45
CA LYS A 55 18.85 5.53 10.41
C LYS A 55 17.71 5.59 11.41
N VAL A 56 16.56 5.04 11.02
CA VAL A 56 15.39 4.89 11.89
C VAL A 56 15.30 3.42 12.30
N LYS A 57 15.28 3.15 13.60
CA LYS A 57 15.05 1.80 14.14
C LYS A 57 13.63 1.72 14.66
N PHE A 58 12.90 0.72 14.21
CA PHE A 58 11.51 0.51 14.58
C PHE A 58 11.17 -0.99 14.54
N ASP A 59 10.60 -1.53 15.61
CA ASP A 59 10.19 -2.94 15.75
C ASP A 59 11.25 -3.96 15.28
N GLY A 60 12.51 -3.77 15.64
CA GLY A 60 13.62 -4.63 15.24
C GLY A 60 14.12 -4.40 13.81
N LEU A 61 13.46 -3.55 13.02
CA LEU A 61 13.86 -3.18 11.67
C LEU A 61 14.76 -1.95 11.69
N THR A 62 15.67 -1.85 10.71
CA THR A 62 16.53 -0.68 10.53
C THR A 62 16.32 -0.08 9.16
N PHE A 63 15.71 1.07 9.10
CA PHE A 63 15.50 1.85 7.87
C PHE A 63 16.65 2.81 7.68
N HIS A 64 17.23 2.85 6.47
CA HIS A 64 18.34 3.75 6.13
C HIS A 64 17.87 5.17 5.73
N GLY A 65 16.66 5.53 6.09
CA GLY A 65 16.04 6.83 5.88
C GLY A 65 14.58 6.81 6.34
N PRO A 66 13.92 7.98 6.40
CA PRO A 66 12.56 8.10 6.96
C PRO A 66 11.44 7.87 5.92
N ILE A 67 11.77 7.66 4.65
CA ILE A 67 10.80 7.62 3.57
C ILE A 67 10.72 6.21 3.00
N CYS A 68 9.51 5.64 3.03
CA CYS A 68 9.19 4.36 2.38
C CYS A 68 8.07 4.55 1.36
N LEU A 69 8.03 3.70 0.34
CA LEU A 69 6.92 3.67 -0.61
C LEU A 69 5.77 2.87 -0.01
N SER A 70 4.61 3.48 0.13
CA SER A 70 3.42 2.82 0.68
C SER A 70 2.80 1.84 -0.30
N ALA A 71 2.10 0.83 0.23
CA ALA A 71 1.27 -0.07 -0.56
C ALA A 71 0.28 0.67 -1.47
N GLY A 72 0.03 0.10 -2.65
CA GLY A 72 -0.86 0.66 -3.66
C GLY A 72 -0.14 1.30 -4.85
N PHE A 73 1.17 1.51 -4.79
CA PHE A 73 1.97 1.91 -5.96
C PHE A 73 2.60 0.69 -6.63
N ASP A 74 3.43 -0.07 -5.92
CA ASP A 74 3.95 -1.36 -6.40
C ASP A 74 3.15 -2.52 -5.79
N TYR A 75 2.02 -2.85 -6.40
CA TYR A 75 1.17 -3.94 -5.90
C TYR A 75 1.67 -5.34 -6.28
N ASN A 76 2.74 -5.45 -7.06
CA ASN A 76 3.26 -6.72 -7.56
C ASN A 76 4.75 -6.99 -7.24
N GLY A 77 5.43 -6.15 -6.46
CA GLY A 77 6.83 -6.31 -6.11
C GLY A 77 7.78 -6.14 -7.31
N LYS A 78 7.47 -5.21 -8.18
CA LYS A 78 8.25 -4.93 -9.38
C LYS A 78 9.43 -4.00 -9.16
N LEU A 79 9.41 -3.18 -8.10
CA LEU A 79 10.31 -2.04 -7.90
C LEU A 79 11.33 -2.20 -6.78
N ALA A 80 11.16 -3.16 -5.86
CA ALA A 80 12.01 -3.35 -4.66
C ALA A 80 13.51 -3.26 -4.91
N HIS A 81 13.97 -3.74 -6.08
CA HIS A 81 15.39 -3.77 -6.44
C HIS A 81 15.99 -2.39 -6.77
N CYS A 82 15.18 -1.39 -7.09
CA CYS A 82 15.66 -0.08 -7.56
C CYS A 82 15.26 1.11 -6.68
N LEU A 83 14.28 0.96 -5.80
CA LEU A 83 13.74 2.07 -4.99
C LEU A 83 14.76 2.70 -4.06
N MET A 84 15.72 1.93 -3.54
CA MET A 84 16.79 2.48 -2.71
C MET A 84 17.64 3.49 -3.47
N SER A 85 17.91 3.25 -4.74
CA SER A 85 18.62 4.22 -5.59
C SER A 85 17.78 5.47 -5.91
N MET A 86 16.48 5.42 -5.66
CA MET A 86 15.54 6.55 -5.81
C MET A 86 15.28 7.28 -4.48
N GLY A 87 15.97 6.90 -3.38
CA GLY A 87 15.88 7.57 -2.10
C GLY A 87 14.87 7.00 -1.11
N PHE A 88 14.30 5.82 -1.39
CA PHE A 88 13.43 5.12 -0.45
C PHE A 88 14.24 4.17 0.44
N ALA A 89 13.93 4.14 1.72
CA ALA A 89 14.55 3.23 2.69
C ALA A 89 13.85 1.86 2.76
N GLY A 90 12.67 1.79 2.20
CA GLY A 90 11.86 0.59 2.12
C GLY A 90 10.63 0.80 1.26
N GLU A 91 9.89 -0.28 1.08
CA GLU A 91 8.56 -0.24 0.47
C GLU A 91 7.62 -1.23 1.13
N GLU A 92 6.35 -1.00 0.98
CA GLU A 92 5.30 -1.94 1.25
C GLU A 92 4.66 -2.37 -0.07
N VAL A 93 4.94 -3.62 -0.50
CA VAL A 93 4.37 -4.21 -1.71
C VAL A 93 2.91 -4.57 -1.48
N GLY A 94 2.07 -4.36 -2.46
CA GLY A 94 0.70 -4.84 -2.42
C GLY A 94 -0.36 -3.73 -2.43
N SER A 95 -1.60 -4.03 -1.97
CA SER A 95 -1.92 -5.27 -1.23
C SER A 95 -1.98 -6.46 -2.17
N VAL A 96 -1.37 -7.56 -1.72
CA VAL A 96 -1.45 -8.86 -2.39
C VAL A 96 -2.65 -9.64 -1.85
N THR A 97 -3.17 -10.56 -2.65
CA THR A 97 -4.30 -11.41 -2.31
C THR A 97 -3.96 -12.87 -2.61
N ALA A 98 -4.70 -13.82 -2.05
CA ALA A 98 -4.42 -15.24 -2.26
C ALA A 98 -4.43 -15.61 -3.75
N ARG A 99 -5.39 -15.09 -4.49
CA ARG A 99 -5.51 -15.27 -5.94
C ARG A 99 -5.22 -13.97 -6.68
N SER A 100 -4.91 -14.05 -7.96
CA SER A 100 -4.82 -12.86 -8.82
C SER A 100 -6.15 -12.12 -8.87
N CYS A 101 -6.08 -10.79 -8.90
CA CYS A 101 -7.25 -9.93 -8.95
C CYS A 101 -7.07 -8.90 -10.08
N ALA A 102 -7.99 -8.90 -11.04
CA ALA A 102 -7.98 -7.94 -12.15
C ALA A 102 -8.25 -6.50 -11.71
N GLY A 103 -8.83 -6.34 -10.51
CA GLY A 103 -9.29 -5.06 -10.00
C GLY A 103 -10.60 -4.60 -10.62
N ASN A 104 -11.00 -3.39 -10.28
CA ASN A 104 -12.24 -2.78 -10.77
C ASN A 104 -12.12 -2.32 -12.23
N VAL A 105 -13.26 -2.07 -12.87
CA VAL A 105 -13.34 -1.55 -14.25
C VAL A 105 -12.75 -0.13 -14.32
N PRO A 106 -11.95 0.19 -15.35
CA PRO A 106 -11.43 1.55 -15.56
C PRO A 106 -12.53 2.59 -15.77
N PRO A 107 -12.28 3.89 -15.48
CA PRO A 107 -11.02 4.46 -15.00
C PRO A 107 -10.80 4.18 -13.51
N ARG A 108 -9.60 3.71 -13.13
CA ARG A 108 -9.23 3.34 -11.76
C ARG A 108 -8.53 4.44 -10.98
N LEU A 109 -8.04 5.44 -11.66
CA LEU A 109 -7.36 6.59 -11.07
C LEU A 109 -7.83 7.89 -11.73
N THR A 110 -8.17 8.91 -10.93
CA THR A 110 -8.52 10.23 -11.41
C THR A 110 -7.84 11.29 -10.55
N ARG A 111 -7.14 12.26 -11.21
CA ARG A 111 -6.50 13.38 -10.50
C ARG A 111 -7.51 14.48 -10.23
N LEU A 112 -7.57 14.92 -8.98
CA LEU A 112 -8.31 16.11 -8.56
C LEU A 112 -7.29 17.22 -8.28
N LYS A 113 -7.04 18.07 -9.31
CA LYS A 113 -5.91 19.00 -9.30
C LYS A 113 -6.06 20.15 -8.32
N LYS A 114 -7.27 20.68 -8.17
CA LYS A 114 -7.57 21.82 -7.29
C LYS A 114 -7.45 21.41 -5.82
N SER A 115 -8.05 20.30 -5.45
CA SER A 115 -7.99 19.74 -4.09
C SER A 115 -6.66 19.06 -3.76
N LYS A 116 -5.74 18.91 -4.74
CA LYS A 116 -4.45 18.18 -4.60
C LYS A 116 -4.66 16.76 -4.11
N SER A 117 -5.59 16.08 -4.72
CA SER A 117 -5.97 14.72 -4.37
C SER A 117 -6.00 13.80 -5.58
N ILE A 118 -6.09 12.53 -5.32
CA ILE A 118 -6.31 11.48 -6.30
C ILE A 118 -7.47 10.61 -5.83
N LEU A 119 -8.23 10.22 -6.76
CA LEU A 119 -9.31 9.30 -6.58
C LEU A 119 -8.89 7.93 -7.05
N VAL A 120 -9.14 6.90 -6.25
CA VAL A 120 -8.64 5.55 -6.44
C VAL A 120 -9.78 4.56 -6.42
N TYR A 121 -9.90 3.81 -7.52
CA TYR A 121 -10.88 2.74 -7.70
C TYR A 121 -10.19 1.46 -8.19
N LYS A 122 -9.02 1.14 -7.64
CA LYS A 122 -8.17 0.02 -8.09
C LYS A 122 -8.78 -1.36 -7.84
N GLY A 123 -9.48 -1.57 -6.72
CA GLY A 123 -10.11 -2.86 -6.39
C GLY A 123 -9.10 -3.98 -6.16
N LEU A 124 -7.98 -3.68 -5.49
CA LEU A 124 -6.93 -4.65 -5.11
C LEU A 124 -6.30 -5.39 -6.31
N ARG A 125 -6.16 -4.71 -7.47
CA ARG A 125 -5.51 -5.29 -8.65
C ARG A 125 -4.10 -5.79 -8.29
N ASN A 126 -3.84 -7.10 -8.44
CA ASN A 126 -2.54 -7.73 -8.24
C ASN A 126 -2.50 -9.12 -8.89
N ASP A 127 -1.30 -9.72 -8.98
CA ASP A 127 -1.05 -10.99 -9.66
C ASP A 127 -1.25 -12.21 -8.75
N GLY A 128 -1.65 -12.03 -7.48
CA GLY A 128 -1.74 -13.07 -6.45
C GLY A 128 -0.40 -13.30 -5.73
N VAL A 129 -0.50 -13.75 -4.47
CA VAL A 129 0.65 -13.85 -3.55
C VAL A 129 1.77 -14.73 -4.11
N ASP A 130 1.47 -15.87 -4.70
CA ASP A 130 2.50 -16.79 -5.21
C ASP A 130 3.32 -16.20 -6.36
N ASN A 131 2.68 -15.44 -7.26
CA ASN A 131 3.38 -14.76 -8.35
C ASN A 131 4.23 -13.59 -7.84
N VAL A 132 3.75 -12.88 -6.81
CA VAL A 132 4.52 -11.81 -6.16
C VAL A 132 5.74 -12.39 -5.45
N ILE A 133 5.59 -13.48 -4.71
CA ILE A 133 6.70 -14.22 -4.07
C ILE A 133 7.77 -14.59 -5.10
N LYS A 134 7.38 -15.27 -6.18
CA LYS A 134 8.31 -15.65 -7.27
C LYS A 134 9.07 -14.45 -7.81
N ARG A 135 8.37 -13.33 -8.05
CA ARG A 135 8.96 -12.10 -8.60
C ARG A 135 9.94 -11.44 -7.64
N VAL A 136 9.57 -11.33 -6.37
CA VAL A 136 10.42 -10.74 -5.33
C VAL A 136 11.69 -11.57 -5.14
N LYS A 137 11.57 -12.89 -5.06
CA LYS A 137 12.73 -13.81 -4.92
C LYS A 137 13.67 -13.77 -6.13
N ALA A 138 13.16 -13.53 -7.32
CA ALA A 138 13.98 -13.40 -8.52
C ALA A 138 14.79 -12.09 -8.60
N LYS A 139 14.51 -11.11 -7.73
CA LYS A 139 15.17 -9.81 -7.75
C LYS A 139 16.28 -9.69 -6.71
N LYS A 140 17.37 -8.98 -7.09
CA LYS A 140 18.43 -8.61 -6.14
C LYS A 140 18.03 -7.36 -5.35
N ILE A 141 17.31 -7.57 -4.26
CA ILE A 141 16.94 -6.49 -3.34
C ILE A 141 18.15 -6.15 -2.46
N PRO A 142 18.50 -4.86 -2.30
CA PRO A 142 19.59 -4.47 -1.40
C PRO A 142 19.33 -4.91 0.04
N LYS A 143 20.36 -5.42 0.74
CA LYS A 143 20.24 -5.92 2.13
C LYS A 143 19.72 -4.87 3.12
N ASP A 144 20.04 -3.61 2.86
CA ASP A 144 19.65 -2.47 3.71
C ASP A 144 18.28 -1.89 3.33
N PHE A 145 17.55 -2.51 2.40
CA PHE A 145 16.22 -2.10 1.98
C PHE A 145 15.15 -2.90 2.71
N VAL A 146 14.25 -2.22 3.41
CA VAL A 146 13.19 -2.90 4.16
C VAL A 146 11.98 -3.14 3.25
N LEU A 147 11.63 -4.41 3.09
CA LEU A 147 10.49 -4.84 2.29
C LEU A 147 9.34 -5.27 3.20
N GLY A 148 8.24 -4.53 3.19
CA GLY A 148 6.97 -4.94 3.77
C GLY A 148 6.04 -5.55 2.73
N VAL A 149 5.10 -6.37 3.16
CA VAL A 149 4.02 -6.88 2.30
C VAL A 149 2.67 -6.62 2.92
N SER A 150 1.85 -5.87 2.21
CA SER A 150 0.45 -5.63 2.55
C SER A 150 -0.41 -6.77 2.01
N ILE A 151 -1.27 -7.33 2.84
CA ILE A 151 -2.13 -8.47 2.55
C ILE A 151 -3.58 -8.02 2.63
N ALA A 152 -4.39 -8.37 1.64
CA ALA A 152 -5.82 -8.11 1.63
C ALA A 152 -6.60 -9.33 1.12
N LYS A 153 -7.90 -9.32 1.34
CA LYS A 153 -8.83 -10.31 0.79
C LYS A 153 -8.91 -10.17 -0.73
N THR A 154 -8.89 -11.28 -1.47
CA THR A 154 -9.12 -11.27 -2.93
C THR A 154 -10.47 -10.61 -3.23
N ASN A 155 -10.48 -9.68 -4.17
CA ASN A 155 -11.68 -8.96 -4.58
C ASN A 155 -12.45 -9.74 -5.65
N ASP A 156 -13.17 -10.77 -5.22
CA ASP A 156 -14.02 -11.59 -6.07
C ASP A 156 -15.29 -12.06 -5.33
N TYR A 157 -16.19 -12.70 -6.07
CA TYR A 157 -17.45 -13.23 -5.53
C TYR A 157 -17.28 -14.48 -4.65
N LEU A 158 -16.12 -15.15 -4.69
CA LEU A 158 -15.83 -16.33 -3.88
C LEU A 158 -15.54 -15.98 -2.42
N ASN A 159 -15.18 -14.74 -2.14
CA ASN A 159 -14.85 -14.23 -0.81
C ASN A 159 -15.96 -13.37 -0.19
N VAL A 160 -17.21 -13.63 -0.53
CA VAL A 160 -18.36 -12.92 0.06
C VAL A 160 -18.60 -13.36 1.49
N LYS A 161 -18.42 -14.67 1.77
CA LYS A 161 -18.54 -15.20 3.14
C LYS A 161 -17.29 -14.83 3.95
N MET A 162 -17.50 -14.57 5.22
CA MET A 162 -16.45 -14.16 6.15
C MET A 162 -15.36 -15.23 6.28
N GLU A 163 -15.76 -16.50 6.41
CA GLU A 163 -14.83 -17.61 6.57
C GLU A 163 -13.91 -17.76 5.33
N ASP A 164 -14.43 -17.53 4.14
CA ASP A 164 -13.64 -17.61 2.90
C ASP A 164 -12.67 -16.43 2.80
N GLY A 165 -13.09 -15.23 3.25
CA GLY A 165 -12.20 -14.08 3.38
C GLY A 165 -11.07 -14.32 4.38
N ILE A 166 -11.36 -14.92 5.55
CA ILE A 166 -10.34 -15.27 6.55
C ILE A 166 -9.33 -16.28 5.97
N LYS A 167 -9.80 -17.32 5.27
CA LYS A 167 -8.94 -18.30 4.60
C LYS A 167 -8.03 -17.66 3.56
N ASP A 168 -8.54 -16.67 2.83
CA ASP A 168 -7.78 -15.93 1.82
C ASP A 168 -6.61 -15.13 2.44
N TYR A 169 -6.88 -14.40 3.53
CA TYR A 169 -5.82 -13.73 4.30
C TYR A 169 -4.80 -14.74 4.88
N PHE A 170 -5.31 -15.82 5.48
CA PHE A 170 -4.47 -16.85 6.08
C PHE A 170 -3.54 -17.48 5.04
N TYR A 171 -4.07 -17.86 3.87
CA TYR A 171 -3.28 -18.42 2.78
C TYR A 171 -2.15 -17.46 2.39
N SER A 172 -2.49 -16.18 2.16
CA SER A 172 -1.50 -15.20 1.74
C SER A 172 -0.38 -15.00 2.78
N LEU A 173 -0.74 -14.88 4.06
CA LEU A 173 0.24 -14.73 5.13
C LEU A 173 1.12 -15.99 5.26
N ASN A 174 0.51 -17.16 5.27
CA ASN A 174 1.22 -18.43 5.40
C ASN A 174 2.23 -18.63 4.28
N ARG A 175 1.85 -18.37 3.02
CA ARG A 175 2.75 -18.44 1.86
C ARG A 175 3.94 -17.49 1.98
N LEU A 176 3.71 -16.25 2.42
CA LEU A 176 4.79 -15.26 2.62
C LEU A 176 5.76 -15.69 3.72
N VAL A 177 5.26 -16.30 4.79
CA VAL A 177 6.06 -16.80 5.90
C VAL A 177 6.87 -18.05 5.48
N GLU A 178 6.23 -19.04 4.86
CA GLU A 178 6.88 -20.25 4.35
C GLU A 178 8.03 -19.94 3.38
N GLU A 179 7.82 -18.95 2.52
CA GLU A 179 8.79 -18.56 1.49
C GLU A 179 9.78 -17.49 1.97
N ASP A 180 9.67 -17.07 3.22
CA ASP A 180 10.50 -16.05 3.87
C ASP A 180 10.56 -14.71 3.11
N VAL A 181 9.44 -14.28 2.52
CA VAL A 181 9.33 -13.02 1.77
C VAL A 181 8.76 -11.90 2.64
N GLY A 182 9.43 -10.75 2.65
CA GLY A 182 9.07 -9.58 3.44
C GLY A 182 9.78 -9.52 4.81
N ASN A 183 10.06 -8.33 5.28
CA ASN A 183 10.62 -8.06 6.61
C ASN A 183 9.51 -7.78 7.65
N PHE A 184 8.33 -7.37 7.20
CA PHE A 184 7.13 -7.18 8.02
C PHE A 184 5.87 -7.38 7.16
N TYR A 185 4.72 -7.54 7.82
CA TYR A 185 3.44 -7.74 7.16
C TYR A 185 2.40 -6.72 7.65
N THR A 186 1.54 -6.25 6.74
CA THR A 186 0.41 -5.38 7.07
C THR A 186 -0.90 -6.05 6.64
N ILE A 187 -1.80 -6.26 7.58
CA ILE A 187 -3.14 -6.77 7.30
C ILE A 187 -4.03 -5.60 6.94
N ASN A 188 -4.35 -5.49 5.66
CA ASN A 188 -5.15 -4.40 5.12
C ASN A 188 -6.64 -4.73 5.16
N VAL A 189 -7.30 -4.32 6.25
CA VAL A 189 -8.76 -4.48 6.43
C VAL A 189 -9.58 -3.28 5.97
N SER A 190 -8.93 -2.28 5.38
CA SER A 190 -9.50 -0.96 5.15
C SER A 190 -9.71 -0.60 3.66
N CYS A 191 -9.69 -1.59 2.76
CA CYS A 191 -9.89 -1.30 1.34
C CYS A 191 -11.39 -1.10 1.01
N PRO A 192 -11.83 0.14 0.72
CA PRO A 192 -13.25 0.40 0.52
C PRO A 192 -13.76 0.04 -0.88
N ASN A 193 -12.87 -0.40 -1.79
CA ASN A 193 -13.16 -0.61 -3.21
C ASN A 193 -13.27 -2.09 -3.57
N VAL A 194 -13.66 -2.94 -2.60
CA VAL A 194 -13.78 -4.39 -2.77
C VAL A 194 -15.24 -4.83 -2.76
N PHE A 195 -15.47 -6.02 -3.29
CA PHE A 195 -16.77 -6.68 -3.23
C PHE A 195 -17.13 -6.98 -1.78
N GLY A 196 -18.33 -6.59 -1.35
CA GLY A 196 -18.76 -6.69 0.06
C GLY A 196 -18.25 -5.54 0.97
N GLY A 197 -17.45 -4.60 0.46
CA GLY A 197 -16.97 -3.43 1.21
C GLY A 197 -15.84 -3.74 2.20
N GLU A 198 -15.79 -2.95 3.29
CA GLU A 198 -14.78 -3.07 4.37
C GLU A 198 -15.21 -4.14 5.41
N ASP A 199 -15.36 -5.40 4.99
CA ASP A 199 -15.98 -6.45 5.82
C ASP A 199 -15.25 -6.70 7.15
N PHE A 200 -13.92 -6.50 7.20
CA PHE A 200 -13.10 -6.72 8.41
C PHE A 200 -12.79 -5.44 9.20
N ALA A 201 -13.33 -4.30 8.81
CA ALA A 201 -13.15 -3.04 9.51
C ALA A 201 -14.21 -2.80 10.60
N SER A 202 -14.48 -3.82 11.42
CA SER A 202 -15.27 -3.75 12.65
C SER A 202 -14.63 -4.63 13.72
N ALA A 203 -14.80 -4.28 14.98
CA ALA A 203 -14.15 -4.94 16.11
C ALA A 203 -14.32 -6.47 16.07
N LYS A 204 -15.56 -6.96 16.02
CA LYS A 204 -15.84 -8.40 16.03
C LYS A 204 -15.20 -9.15 14.85
N ARG A 205 -15.34 -8.65 13.64
CA ARG A 205 -14.80 -9.31 12.43
C ARG A 205 -13.28 -9.24 12.36
N LEU A 206 -12.72 -8.15 12.87
CA LEU A 206 -11.27 -8.01 13.00
C LEU A 206 -10.74 -9.06 13.98
N GLU A 207 -11.37 -9.24 15.14
CA GLU A 207 -10.96 -10.23 16.13
C GLU A 207 -10.97 -11.64 15.53
N GLU A 208 -12.04 -12.06 14.86
CA GLU A 208 -12.15 -13.35 14.20
C GLU A 208 -11.02 -13.57 13.18
N LEU A 209 -10.68 -12.55 12.39
CA LEU A 209 -9.55 -12.59 11.47
C LEU A 209 -8.21 -12.76 12.20
N LEU A 210 -7.96 -11.96 13.23
CA LEU A 210 -6.68 -11.98 13.95
C LEU A 210 -6.46 -13.29 14.71
N VAL A 211 -7.51 -13.92 15.24
CA VAL A 211 -7.46 -15.27 15.82
C VAL A 211 -6.89 -16.29 14.84
N GLU A 212 -7.36 -16.29 13.61
CA GLU A 212 -6.87 -17.22 12.60
C GLU A 212 -5.44 -16.88 12.16
N LEU A 213 -5.12 -15.61 11.95
CA LEU A 213 -3.79 -15.20 11.51
C LEU A 213 -2.71 -15.50 12.58
N LYS A 214 -3.04 -15.50 13.87
CA LYS A 214 -2.11 -15.90 14.95
C LYS A 214 -1.68 -17.36 14.90
N LYS A 215 -2.35 -18.20 14.15
CA LYS A 215 -1.95 -19.60 13.95
C LYS A 215 -0.69 -19.72 13.08
N VAL A 216 -0.43 -18.73 12.20
CA VAL A 216 0.78 -18.67 11.40
C VAL A 216 1.95 -18.20 12.28
N LYS A 217 2.90 -19.12 12.54
CA LYS A 217 4.03 -18.85 13.43
C LYS A 217 5.17 -18.18 12.69
N HIS A 218 5.55 -16.98 13.13
CA HIS A 218 6.70 -16.21 12.63
C HIS A 218 7.15 -15.18 13.69
N ASN A 219 8.29 -14.54 13.45
CA ASN A 219 8.89 -13.53 14.33
C ASN A 219 8.95 -12.14 13.70
N LYS A 220 8.36 -11.95 12.51
CA LYS A 220 8.37 -10.66 11.81
C LYS A 220 7.28 -9.74 12.35
N PRO A 221 7.51 -8.42 12.40
CA PRO A 221 6.49 -7.46 12.83
C PRO A 221 5.21 -7.54 11.98
N MET A 222 4.07 -7.37 12.63
CA MET A 222 2.77 -7.29 11.97
C MET A 222 2.03 -6.01 12.36
N TYR A 223 1.41 -5.40 11.38
CA TYR A 223 0.60 -4.19 11.50
C TYR A 223 -0.80 -4.43 10.94
N VAL A 224 -1.77 -3.63 11.39
CA VAL A 224 -3.11 -3.59 10.80
C VAL A 224 -3.34 -2.23 10.15
N LYS A 225 -3.74 -2.19 8.88
CA LYS A 225 -4.09 -0.96 8.20
C LYS A 225 -5.58 -0.69 8.33
N LEU A 226 -5.90 0.42 9.01
CA LEU A 226 -7.26 0.81 9.35
C LEU A 226 -7.83 1.88 8.40
N PRO A 227 -9.16 1.97 8.25
CA PRO A 227 -9.82 3.07 7.55
C PRO A 227 -9.67 4.38 8.34
N ILE A 228 -9.86 5.53 7.67
CA ILE A 228 -9.75 6.86 8.31
C ILE A 228 -11.11 7.52 8.56
N ASN A 229 -12.19 6.89 8.17
CA ASN A 229 -13.53 7.45 8.17
C ASN A 229 -14.50 6.71 9.13
N LYS A 230 -13.95 6.09 10.16
CA LYS A 230 -14.72 5.46 11.23
C LYS A 230 -14.90 6.41 12.41
N PRO A 231 -16.03 6.34 13.13
CA PRO A 231 -16.19 7.00 14.44
C PRO A 231 -15.07 6.58 15.40
N TRP A 232 -14.69 7.50 16.29
CA TRP A 232 -13.60 7.24 17.24
C TRP A 232 -13.83 6.01 18.10
N GLU A 233 -15.06 5.79 18.54
CA GLU A 233 -15.44 4.65 19.38
C GLU A 233 -15.17 3.31 18.67
N GLU A 234 -15.56 3.17 17.40
CA GLU A 234 -15.26 1.98 16.60
C GLU A 234 -13.75 1.81 16.37
N PHE A 235 -13.05 2.93 16.16
CA PHE A 235 -11.60 2.93 15.96
C PHE A 235 -10.87 2.48 17.24
N GLU A 236 -11.27 3.00 18.39
CA GLU A 236 -10.71 2.64 19.70
C GLU A 236 -10.93 1.15 20.02
N GLU A 237 -12.11 0.61 19.73
CA GLU A 237 -12.39 -0.83 19.90
C GLU A 237 -11.45 -1.69 19.05
N MET A 238 -11.25 -1.34 17.79
CA MET A 238 -10.30 -2.03 16.92
C MET A 238 -8.86 -1.95 17.44
N LEU A 239 -8.43 -0.79 17.98
CA LEU A 239 -7.12 -0.65 18.61
C LEU A 239 -6.93 -1.55 19.82
N LYS A 240 -7.94 -1.67 20.69
CA LYS A 240 -7.93 -2.58 21.86
C LYS A 240 -7.75 -4.04 21.41
N ILE A 241 -8.44 -4.47 20.37
CA ILE A 241 -8.30 -5.80 19.80
C ILE A 241 -6.90 -6.01 19.23
N ILE A 242 -6.41 -5.11 18.38
CA ILE A 242 -5.07 -5.21 17.78
C ILE A 242 -4.00 -5.36 18.88
N LYS A 243 -4.10 -4.58 19.93
CA LYS A 243 -3.21 -4.63 21.09
C LYS A 243 -3.26 -5.98 21.81
N SER A 244 -4.45 -6.56 22.00
CA SER A 244 -4.62 -7.87 22.69
C SER A 244 -3.97 -9.02 21.91
N PHE A 245 -3.87 -8.94 20.60
CA PHE A 245 -3.18 -9.90 19.73
C PHE A 245 -1.66 -9.65 19.59
N SER A 246 -1.10 -8.67 20.31
CA SER A 246 0.33 -8.34 20.24
C SER A 246 0.83 -8.01 18.84
N PHE A 247 0.01 -7.35 18.03
CA PHE A 247 0.48 -6.71 16.81
C PHE A 247 1.29 -5.46 17.18
N GLN A 248 2.33 -5.17 16.41
CA GLN A 248 3.28 -4.09 16.71
C GLN A 248 2.67 -2.70 16.53
N GLY A 249 1.62 -2.57 15.72
CA GLY A 249 0.98 -1.27 15.54
C GLY A 249 -0.06 -1.24 14.44
N VAL A 250 -0.40 -0.02 14.06
CA VAL A 250 -1.40 0.27 13.03
C VAL A 250 -0.83 1.18 11.95
N VAL A 251 -1.35 1.03 10.74
CA VAL A 251 -1.09 1.95 9.63
C VAL A 251 -2.31 2.86 9.46
N ILE A 252 -2.12 4.17 9.68
CA ILE A 252 -3.14 5.19 9.50
C ILE A 252 -2.82 5.92 8.21
N GLY A 253 -3.59 5.87 7.18
CA GLY A 253 -4.87 5.19 6.99
C GLY A 253 -5.05 4.87 5.53
N ASN A 254 -6.26 4.65 5.11
CA ASN A 254 -6.60 4.33 3.72
C ASN A 254 -7.40 5.48 3.08
N LEU A 255 -8.11 5.16 2.01
CA LEU A 255 -8.92 6.10 1.23
C LEU A 255 -10.17 6.55 2.00
N ASN A 256 -10.59 7.79 1.80
CA ASN A 256 -11.85 8.31 2.33
C ASN A 256 -12.96 8.21 1.26
N LYS A 257 -14.08 7.61 1.59
CA LYS A 257 -15.30 7.57 0.77
C LYS A 257 -16.32 8.63 1.13
N ASN A 258 -16.11 9.37 2.20
CA ASN A 258 -16.98 10.49 2.51
C ASN A 258 -16.74 11.64 1.52
N TYR A 259 -17.66 11.80 0.58
CA TYR A 259 -17.59 12.81 -0.48
C TYR A 259 -18.23 14.15 -0.09
N ASP A 260 -18.76 14.27 1.12
CA ASP A 260 -19.42 15.48 1.60
C ASP A 260 -18.43 16.54 2.08
N ASP A 261 -17.15 16.19 2.12
CA ASP A 261 -16.10 17.19 2.36
C ASP A 261 -16.07 18.24 1.25
N LEU A 262 -16.25 19.51 1.66
CA LEU A 262 -16.38 20.67 0.77
C LEU A 262 -15.14 20.94 -0.09
N ASN A 263 -13.96 20.46 0.31
CA ASN A 263 -12.70 20.76 -0.37
C ASN A 263 -12.55 20.12 -1.75
N PHE A 264 -13.38 19.14 -2.12
CA PHE A 264 -13.31 18.46 -3.42
C PHE A 264 -14.64 18.34 -4.16
N GLN A 265 -15.74 18.86 -3.63
CA GLN A 265 -17.04 18.82 -4.30
C GLN A 265 -17.02 19.49 -5.68
N SER A 266 -16.26 20.59 -5.84
CA SER A 266 -16.15 21.31 -7.12
C SER A 266 -15.39 20.56 -8.22
N GLU A 267 -14.69 19.48 -7.88
CA GLU A 267 -13.93 18.64 -8.82
C GLU A 267 -14.51 17.24 -9.00
N ARG A 268 -15.60 16.95 -8.30
CA ARG A 268 -16.23 15.63 -8.32
C ARG A 268 -16.89 15.39 -9.68
N PRO A 269 -16.41 14.43 -10.47
CA PRO A 269 -17.12 14.01 -11.68
C PRO A 269 -18.47 13.40 -11.32
N LYS A 270 -19.51 13.63 -12.14
CA LYS A 270 -20.86 13.11 -11.88
C LYS A 270 -20.93 11.57 -11.75
N GLU A 271 -20.02 10.85 -12.41
CA GLU A 271 -19.96 9.37 -12.48
C GLU A 271 -18.93 8.76 -11.53
N TYR A 272 -18.66 9.40 -10.44
CA TYR A 272 -17.49 9.13 -9.64
C TYR A 272 -17.60 7.88 -8.75
N ARG A 273 -16.59 7.00 -8.82
CA ARG A 273 -16.45 5.81 -7.95
C ARG A 273 -15.06 5.77 -7.33
N GLY A 274 -14.94 5.18 -6.12
CA GLY A 274 -13.68 4.97 -5.44
C GLY A 274 -13.51 5.80 -4.18
N GLY A 275 -12.31 5.80 -3.61
CA GLY A 275 -11.95 6.57 -2.42
C GLY A 275 -10.95 7.67 -2.73
N ILE A 276 -10.94 8.71 -1.92
CA ILE A 276 -10.06 9.87 -2.03
C ILE A 276 -8.81 9.65 -1.21
N SER A 277 -7.67 10.04 -1.77
CA SER A 277 -6.39 10.17 -1.07
C SER A 277 -5.79 11.54 -1.33
N GLY A 278 -4.86 11.97 -0.48
CA GLY A 278 -4.15 13.24 -0.61
C GLY A 278 -4.59 14.30 0.39
N LYS A 279 -4.46 15.58 0.02
CA LYS A 279 -4.64 16.69 0.96
C LYS A 279 -5.96 16.67 1.76
N PRO A 280 -7.13 16.31 1.19
CA PRO A 280 -8.38 16.25 1.97
C PRO A 280 -8.37 15.24 3.11
N CYS A 281 -7.57 14.18 3.02
CA CYS A 281 -7.48 13.15 4.06
C CYS A 281 -6.48 13.50 5.18
N GLN A 282 -5.66 14.53 4.99
CA GLN A 282 -4.55 14.84 5.89
C GLN A 282 -5.00 15.13 7.32
N LYS A 283 -6.05 15.95 7.48
CA LYS A 283 -6.57 16.32 8.80
C LYS A 283 -7.03 15.09 9.58
N LEU A 284 -7.91 14.27 8.96
CA LEU A 284 -8.40 13.03 9.56
C LEU A 284 -7.26 12.08 9.96
N SER A 285 -6.26 11.91 9.08
CA SER A 285 -5.13 11.03 9.38
C SER A 285 -4.29 11.54 10.55
N ILE A 286 -4.12 12.85 10.71
CA ILE A 286 -3.36 13.45 11.83
C ILE A 286 -4.15 13.34 13.14
N GLU A 287 -5.46 13.49 13.11
CA GLU A 287 -6.33 13.37 14.28
C GLU A 287 -6.38 11.95 14.85
N LEU A 288 -6.09 10.92 14.01
CA LEU A 288 -6.07 9.52 14.41
C LEU A 288 -4.68 9.03 14.87
N ILE A 289 -3.63 9.83 14.74
CA ILE A 289 -2.26 9.53 15.22
C ILE A 289 -2.04 10.10 16.61
#